data_428a879bf5909b5e8fc85a6f413eb818
#
_entry.id   428a879bf5909b5e8fc85a6f413eb818
#
_cell.length_a   1.000
_cell.length_b   1.000
_cell.length_c   1.000
_cell.angle_alpha   90.00
_cell.angle_beta   90.00
_cell.angle_gamma   90.00
#
_symmetry.space_group_name_H-M   'P 1'
#
loop_
_entity.id
_entity.type
_entity.pdbx_description
1 polymer ?
#
loop_
_entity_poly.entity_id
_entity_poly.type
_entity_poly.pdbx_seq_one_letter_code
_entity_poly.pdbx_strand_id
1 'polypeptide(L)'
;VTRLGPEHLDAMARLQDAVTRDLSEGYIRPKTPDDLAGYAEGRLGAAFGIVADDALLAMSLLLIPSEERPNPGTLPVPHVPAEDWPLHACFLANTMVLPDARGRGYQRALIEARFVHAAQAGMKWVCAGVHLANTASWRNLLARGMTIVGLRLDFGYPVIGLIASLGEPLPVRETAGQMTVGALDHTRHEFALKHGYVGVRLAPDGGVVYRRAASDKR
;
A
#
# COMPACT_ATOMS: atom_id res chain seq x y z
N VAL A 1 -7.81 -7.01 -15.29
CA VAL A 1 -6.43 -6.92 -14.76
C VAL A 1 -5.65 -8.11 -15.26
N THR A 2 -4.47 -7.86 -15.83
CA THR A 2 -3.58 -8.86 -16.42
C THR A 2 -2.32 -8.97 -15.56
N ARG A 3 -1.79 -10.19 -15.42
CA ARG A 3 -0.44 -10.41 -14.90
C ARG A 3 0.56 -9.92 -15.94
N LEU A 4 1.51 -9.09 -15.51
CA LEU A 4 2.57 -8.61 -16.39
C LEU A 4 3.79 -9.53 -16.26
N GLY A 5 4.28 -10.03 -17.39
CA GLY A 5 5.48 -10.83 -17.53
C GLY A 5 6.64 -10.07 -18.18
N PRO A 6 7.77 -10.76 -18.45
CA PRO A 6 8.94 -10.16 -19.10
C PRO A 6 8.66 -9.47 -20.42
N GLU A 7 7.67 -9.95 -21.19
CA GLU A 7 7.23 -9.36 -22.46
C GLU A 7 6.64 -7.94 -22.30
N HIS A 8 6.29 -7.54 -21.08
CA HIS A 8 5.73 -6.22 -20.79
C HIS A 8 6.76 -5.20 -20.27
N LEU A 9 8.03 -5.57 -20.11
CA LEU A 9 9.04 -4.72 -19.43
C LEU A 9 9.18 -3.34 -20.06
N ASP A 10 9.23 -3.27 -21.41
CA ASP A 10 9.31 -1.97 -22.11
C ASP A 10 8.07 -1.10 -21.87
N ALA A 11 6.89 -1.72 -21.82
CA ALA A 11 5.65 -1.01 -21.52
C ALA A 11 5.61 -0.51 -20.05
N MET A 12 6.10 -1.32 -19.11
CA MET A 12 6.21 -0.95 -17.71
C MET A 12 7.18 0.23 -17.51
N ALA A 13 8.34 0.21 -18.16
CA ALA A 13 9.32 1.29 -18.10
C ALA A 13 8.73 2.58 -18.70
N ARG A 14 8.16 2.54 -19.90
CA ARG A 14 7.50 3.70 -20.52
C ARG A 14 6.38 4.28 -19.66
N LEU A 15 5.54 3.44 -19.06
CA LEU A 15 4.46 3.89 -18.18
C LEU A 15 5.03 4.56 -16.94
N GLN A 16 6.07 3.98 -16.33
CA GLN A 16 6.75 4.59 -15.18
C GLN A 16 7.29 5.97 -15.53
N ASP A 17 8.02 6.10 -16.64
CA ASP A 17 8.60 7.38 -17.09
C ASP A 17 7.51 8.42 -17.35
N ALA A 18 6.42 8.02 -18.02
CA ALA A 18 5.29 8.92 -18.29
C ALA A 18 4.61 9.41 -17.00
N VAL A 19 4.46 8.53 -15.98
CA VAL A 19 3.78 8.88 -14.73
C VAL A 19 4.69 9.69 -13.80
N THR A 20 5.99 9.42 -13.79
CA THR A 20 6.92 10.07 -12.84
C THR A 20 7.46 11.40 -13.31
N ARG A 21 7.38 11.70 -14.61
CA ARG A 21 7.94 12.93 -15.23
C ARG A 21 7.49 14.22 -14.55
N ASP A 22 6.20 14.29 -14.21
CA ASP A 22 5.56 15.50 -13.67
C ASP A 22 5.16 15.36 -12.20
N LEU A 23 5.61 14.29 -11.53
CA LEU A 23 5.30 14.08 -10.12
C LEU A 23 6.29 14.83 -9.23
N SER A 24 5.75 15.39 -8.15
CA SER A 24 6.58 15.95 -7.07
C SER A 24 7.49 14.88 -6.49
N GLU A 25 8.69 15.28 -6.11
CA GLU A 25 9.64 14.40 -5.45
C GLU A 25 9.04 13.74 -4.20
N GLY A 26 9.34 12.47 -3.98
CA GLY A 26 8.82 11.69 -2.84
C GLY A 26 7.45 11.04 -3.06
N TYR A 27 6.70 11.40 -4.11
CA TYR A 27 5.36 10.82 -4.36
C TYR A 27 5.40 9.36 -4.77
N ILE A 28 6.34 9.01 -5.65
CA ILE A 28 6.62 7.64 -6.09
C ILE A 28 8.13 7.51 -6.23
N ARG A 29 8.67 6.41 -5.71
CA ARG A 29 10.05 6.03 -5.99
C ARG A 29 10.06 5.18 -7.26
N PRO A 30 10.65 5.66 -8.36
CA PRO A 30 10.82 4.85 -9.57
C PRO A 30 11.58 3.56 -9.25
N LYS A 31 11.22 2.49 -9.93
CA LYS A 31 11.92 1.21 -9.87
C LYS A 31 13.06 1.20 -10.89
N THR A 32 14.17 0.59 -10.52
CA THR A 32 15.24 0.31 -11.49
C THR A 32 14.77 -0.68 -12.55
N PRO A 33 15.43 -0.76 -13.71
CA PRO A 33 15.12 -1.79 -14.70
C PRO A 33 15.20 -3.22 -14.13
N ASP A 34 16.17 -3.50 -13.25
CA ASP A 34 16.31 -4.81 -12.59
C ASP A 34 15.16 -5.07 -11.60
N ASP A 35 14.71 -4.06 -10.86
CA ASP A 35 13.50 -4.20 -10.03
C ASP A 35 12.28 -4.54 -10.87
N LEU A 36 12.04 -3.82 -11.99
CA LEU A 36 10.91 -4.10 -12.88
C LEU A 36 10.98 -5.52 -13.43
N ALA A 37 12.16 -5.93 -13.89
CA ALA A 37 12.42 -7.31 -14.35
C ALA A 37 12.13 -8.32 -13.23
N GLY A 38 12.61 -8.04 -12.01
CA GLY A 38 12.37 -8.89 -10.84
C GLY A 38 10.89 -9.12 -10.52
N TYR A 39 10.04 -8.10 -10.70
CA TYR A 39 8.59 -8.25 -10.55
C TYR A 39 7.94 -9.00 -11.72
N ALA A 40 8.36 -8.72 -12.95
CA ALA A 40 7.85 -9.37 -14.15
C ALA A 40 8.18 -10.87 -14.20
N GLU A 41 9.38 -11.24 -13.78
CA GLU A 41 9.88 -12.62 -13.69
C GLU A 41 9.39 -13.37 -12.43
N GLY A 42 8.81 -12.65 -11.46
CA GLY A 42 8.34 -13.23 -10.21
C GLY A 42 9.40 -13.35 -9.10
N ARG A 43 10.64 -12.93 -9.34
CA ARG A 43 11.73 -12.96 -8.33
C ARG A 43 11.48 -12.05 -7.12
N LEU A 44 10.82 -10.91 -7.34
CA LEU A 44 10.48 -9.93 -6.30
C LEU A 44 9.01 -10.05 -5.84
N GLY A 45 8.21 -10.84 -6.51
CA GLY A 45 6.78 -10.96 -6.26
C GLY A 45 5.96 -10.88 -7.55
N ALA A 46 5.11 -9.87 -7.72
CA ALA A 46 4.17 -9.83 -8.83
C ALA A 46 3.98 -8.44 -9.44
N ALA A 47 3.82 -8.35 -10.76
CA ALA A 47 3.38 -7.16 -11.47
C ALA A 47 1.99 -7.39 -12.10
N PHE A 48 1.13 -6.38 -12.04
CA PHE A 48 -0.23 -6.39 -12.59
C PHE A 48 -0.48 -5.14 -13.41
N GLY A 49 -1.26 -5.25 -14.47
CA GLY A 49 -1.57 -4.15 -15.37
C GLY A 49 -3.01 -4.11 -15.83
N ILE A 50 -3.39 -2.94 -16.30
CA ILE A 50 -4.59 -2.70 -17.12
C ILE A 50 -4.11 -2.40 -18.52
N VAL A 51 -4.43 -3.28 -19.46
CA VAL A 51 -4.11 -3.14 -20.87
C VAL A 51 -5.39 -2.89 -21.63
N ALA A 52 -5.42 -1.91 -22.51
CA ALA A 52 -6.48 -1.65 -23.49
C ALA A 52 -5.85 -1.13 -24.78
N ASP A 53 -6.36 -1.59 -25.91
CA ASP A 53 -5.88 -1.22 -27.25
C ASP A 53 -4.33 -1.37 -27.37
N ASP A 54 -3.81 -2.50 -26.87
CA ASP A 54 -2.38 -2.85 -26.81
C ASP A 54 -1.51 -1.87 -25.98
N ALA A 55 -2.12 -0.93 -25.27
CA ALA A 55 -1.42 0.01 -24.40
C ALA A 55 -1.58 -0.35 -22.93
N LEU A 56 -0.47 -0.27 -22.16
CA LEU A 56 -0.48 -0.40 -20.70
C LEU A 56 -0.91 0.94 -20.09
N LEU A 57 -2.13 1.01 -19.58
CA LEU A 57 -2.73 2.22 -19.00
C LEU A 57 -2.45 2.41 -17.53
N ALA A 58 -2.26 1.31 -16.82
CA ALA A 58 -1.94 1.31 -15.39
C ALA A 58 -1.15 0.07 -15.02
N MET A 59 -0.27 0.19 -14.03
CA MET A 59 0.43 -0.95 -13.45
C MET A 59 0.51 -0.86 -11.92
N SER A 60 0.72 -1.99 -11.29
CA SER A 60 1.02 -2.09 -9.86
C SER A 60 1.93 -3.26 -9.55
N LEU A 61 2.69 -3.12 -8.49
CA LEU A 61 3.67 -4.10 -8.04
C LEU A 61 3.28 -4.61 -6.66
N LEU A 62 3.48 -5.90 -6.43
CA LEU A 62 3.32 -6.57 -5.14
C LEU A 62 4.65 -7.20 -4.76
N LEU A 63 5.29 -6.70 -3.72
CA LEU A 63 6.49 -7.31 -3.15
C LEU A 63 6.07 -8.49 -2.25
N ILE A 64 6.61 -9.67 -2.53
CA ILE A 64 6.40 -10.87 -1.73
C ILE A 64 7.76 -11.31 -1.17
N PRO A 65 7.89 -11.46 0.16
CA PRO A 65 9.13 -11.95 0.74
C PRO A 65 9.33 -13.43 0.41
N SER A 66 10.59 -13.89 0.45
CA SER A 66 10.97 -15.29 0.32
C SER A 66 12.04 -15.64 1.37
N GLU A 67 12.37 -16.92 1.54
CA GLU A 67 13.44 -17.35 2.43
C GLU A 67 14.79 -16.74 2.06
N GLU A 68 15.06 -16.59 0.75
CA GLU A 68 16.27 -15.95 0.23
C GLU A 68 16.25 -14.43 0.41
N ARG A 69 15.07 -13.86 0.52
CA ARG A 69 14.85 -12.42 0.67
C ARG A 69 13.69 -12.14 1.64
N PRO A 70 13.89 -12.38 2.93
CA PRO A 70 12.90 -12.04 3.94
C PRO A 70 12.74 -10.53 4.06
N ASN A 71 11.65 -10.09 4.65
CA ASN A 71 11.52 -8.69 5.02
C ASN A 71 12.63 -8.28 6.01
N PRO A 72 13.22 -7.09 5.86
CA PRO A 72 14.29 -6.64 6.73
C PRO A 72 13.78 -6.50 8.18
N GLY A 73 14.52 -7.07 9.14
CA GLY A 73 14.14 -7.09 10.56
C GLY A 73 14.08 -5.71 11.23
N THR A 74 14.55 -4.66 10.56
CA THR A 74 14.67 -3.30 11.13
C THR A 74 13.43 -2.42 10.96
N LEU A 75 12.39 -2.86 10.26
CA LEU A 75 11.19 -2.07 9.98
C LEU A 75 9.91 -2.90 10.21
N PRO A 76 9.66 -3.40 11.43
CA PRO A 76 8.37 -4.02 11.71
C PRO A 76 7.27 -2.98 11.54
N VAL A 77 6.25 -3.31 10.77
CA VAL A 77 5.04 -2.49 10.69
C VAL A 77 4.24 -2.73 11.97
N PRO A 78 3.82 -1.68 12.68
CA PRO A 78 3.02 -1.84 13.89
C PRO A 78 1.83 -2.79 13.66
N HIS A 79 1.53 -3.62 14.64
CA HIS A 79 0.46 -4.63 14.64
C HIS A 79 0.65 -5.84 13.72
N VAL A 80 1.74 -5.95 12.99
CA VAL A 80 2.13 -7.20 12.34
C VAL A 80 2.97 -8.01 13.35
N PRO A 81 2.58 -9.26 13.68
CA PRO A 81 3.36 -10.10 14.58
C PRO A 81 4.80 -10.28 14.09
N ALA A 82 5.75 -10.27 15.03
CA ALA A 82 7.17 -10.36 14.68
C ALA A 82 7.52 -11.65 13.94
N GLU A 83 6.83 -12.74 14.28
CA GLU A 83 6.96 -14.06 13.64
C GLU A 83 6.41 -14.09 12.20
N ASP A 84 5.39 -13.29 11.91
CA ASP A 84 4.82 -13.20 10.56
C ASP A 84 5.59 -12.23 9.65
N TRP A 85 6.26 -11.23 10.26
CA TRP A 85 6.92 -10.16 9.51
C TRP A 85 7.90 -10.66 8.45
N PRO A 86 8.81 -11.60 8.72
CA PRO A 86 9.85 -11.96 7.76
C PRO A 86 9.31 -12.54 6.45
N LEU A 87 8.30 -13.42 6.53
CA LEU A 87 7.88 -14.26 5.39
C LEU A 87 6.39 -14.18 5.06
N HIS A 88 5.55 -13.63 5.95
CA HIS A 88 4.09 -13.64 5.76
C HIS A 88 3.47 -12.25 5.61
N ALA A 89 4.29 -11.20 5.50
CA ALA A 89 3.84 -9.84 5.25
C ALA A 89 4.33 -9.35 3.88
N CYS A 90 3.42 -9.14 2.94
CA CYS A 90 3.73 -8.59 1.62
C CYS A 90 3.48 -7.08 1.55
N PHE A 91 4.01 -6.42 0.52
CA PHE A 91 3.86 -4.98 0.33
C PHE A 91 3.20 -4.63 -1.00
N LEU A 92 2.16 -3.78 -0.93
CA LEU A 92 1.65 -3.07 -2.08
C LEU A 92 2.67 -1.99 -2.46
N ALA A 93 3.55 -2.33 -3.40
CA ALA A 93 4.53 -1.39 -3.92
C ALA A 93 3.86 -0.40 -4.90
N ASN A 94 4.60 0.19 -5.79
CA ASN A 94 4.12 1.23 -6.68
C ASN A 94 2.79 0.87 -7.38
N THR A 95 1.88 1.84 -7.44
CA THR A 95 0.72 1.82 -8.34
C THR A 95 0.78 3.08 -9.19
N MET A 96 0.79 2.92 -10.48
CA MET A 96 0.90 3.98 -11.48
C MET A 96 -0.26 3.90 -12.46
N VAL A 97 -0.88 5.04 -12.75
CA VAL A 97 -1.98 5.17 -13.71
C VAL A 97 -1.67 6.37 -14.60
N LEU A 98 -1.67 6.19 -15.90
CA LEU A 98 -1.48 7.28 -16.84
C LEU A 98 -2.45 8.43 -16.54
N PRO A 99 -2.05 9.70 -16.64
CA PRO A 99 -2.89 10.85 -16.32
C PRO A 99 -4.28 10.78 -16.97
N ASP A 100 -4.35 10.52 -18.26
CA ASP A 100 -5.60 10.45 -19.04
C ASP A 100 -6.45 9.21 -18.75
N ALA A 101 -5.90 8.25 -18.01
CA ALA A 101 -6.59 7.03 -17.60
C ALA A 101 -7.07 7.08 -16.14
N ARG A 102 -6.80 8.18 -15.41
CA ARG A 102 -7.25 8.36 -14.02
C ARG A 102 -8.77 8.51 -13.92
N GLY A 103 -9.31 8.33 -12.71
CA GLY A 103 -10.76 8.41 -12.46
C GLY A 103 -11.58 7.20 -12.90
N ARG A 104 -10.99 6.24 -13.61
CA ARG A 104 -11.67 5.04 -14.13
C ARG A 104 -11.67 3.83 -13.18
N GLY A 105 -11.25 4.00 -11.93
CA GLY A 105 -11.24 2.91 -10.94
C GLY A 105 -10.07 1.93 -11.06
N TYR A 106 -9.10 2.14 -11.94
CA TYR A 106 -8.00 1.21 -12.21
C TYR A 106 -7.15 0.91 -10.97
N GLN A 107 -6.89 1.91 -10.13
CA GLN A 107 -6.17 1.67 -8.87
C GLN A 107 -6.90 0.67 -7.98
N ARG A 108 -8.24 0.78 -7.87
CA ARG A 108 -9.05 -0.14 -7.06
C ARG A 108 -8.98 -1.56 -7.61
N ALA A 109 -9.14 -1.72 -8.93
CA ALA A 109 -9.02 -3.02 -9.58
C ALA A 109 -7.64 -3.66 -9.36
N LEU A 110 -6.57 -2.86 -9.43
CA LEU A 110 -5.21 -3.32 -9.17
C LEU A 110 -4.96 -3.64 -7.68
N ILE A 111 -5.61 -2.94 -6.74
CA ILE A 111 -5.57 -3.30 -5.32
C ILE A 111 -6.19 -4.68 -5.11
N GLU A 112 -7.39 -4.92 -5.66
CA GLU A 112 -8.08 -6.22 -5.53
C GLU A 112 -7.24 -7.37 -6.09
N ALA A 113 -6.69 -7.21 -7.29
CA ALA A 113 -5.84 -8.24 -7.90
C ALA A 113 -4.63 -8.61 -7.02
N ARG A 114 -4.01 -7.61 -6.39
CA ARG A 114 -2.88 -7.84 -5.48
C ARG A 114 -3.30 -8.53 -4.19
N PHE A 115 -4.48 -8.20 -3.62
CA PHE A 115 -5.01 -8.88 -2.44
C PHE A 115 -5.31 -10.35 -2.72
N VAL A 116 -5.96 -10.65 -3.86
CA VAL A 116 -6.23 -12.02 -4.28
C VAL A 116 -4.91 -12.80 -4.44
N HIS A 117 -3.93 -12.21 -5.10
CA HIS A 117 -2.65 -12.87 -5.31
C HIS A 117 -1.87 -13.06 -4.00
N ALA A 118 -1.89 -12.09 -3.09
CA ALA A 118 -1.27 -12.21 -1.77
C ALA A 118 -1.87 -13.37 -0.97
N ALA A 119 -3.20 -13.52 -0.98
CA ALA A 119 -3.88 -14.63 -0.32
C ALA A 119 -3.48 -15.99 -0.95
N GLN A 120 -3.44 -16.08 -2.29
CA GLN A 120 -2.99 -17.27 -3.01
C GLN A 120 -1.53 -17.65 -2.73
N ALA A 121 -0.68 -16.64 -2.48
CA ALA A 121 0.72 -16.82 -2.11
C ALA A 121 0.92 -17.13 -0.61
N GLY A 122 -0.15 -17.36 0.16
CA GLY A 122 -0.07 -17.70 1.59
C GLY A 122 0.35 -16.55 2.51
N MET A 123 0.24 -15.30 2.03
CA MET A 123 0.51 -14.14 2.88
C MET A 123 -0.59 -13.99 3.94
N LYS A 124 -0.23 -13.56 5.13
CA LYS A 124 -1.16 -13.26 6.22
C LYS A 124 -1.45 -11.77 6.32
N TRP A 125 -0.49 -10.93 5.91
CA TRP A 125 -0.55 -9.48 6.03
C TRP A 125 -0.24 -8.79 4.71
N VAL A 126 -1.00 -7.75 4.42
CA VAL A 126 -0.75 -6.83 3.30
C VAL A 126 -0.40 -5.46 3.89
N CYS A 127 0.77 -4.96 3.54
CA CYS A 127 1.30 -3.67 4.00
C CYS A 127 1.39 -2.66 2.86
N ALA A 128 1.27 -1.39 3.18
CA ALA A 128 1.50 -0.31 2.23
C ALA A 128 2.12 0.91 2.93
N GLY A 129 2.97 1.64 2.22
CA GLY A 129 3.43 2.97 2.60
C GLY A 129 2.99 3.97 1.55
N VAL A 130 2.33 5.06 1.97
CA VAL A 130 1.79 6.06 1.04
C VAL A 130 2.14 7.45 1.54
N HIS A 131 2.67 8.30 0.67
CA HIS A 131 2.89 9.71 0.97
C HIS A 131 1.60 10.36 1.48
N LEU A 132 1.65 11.09 2.60
CA LEU A 132 0.47 11.66 3.26
C LEU A 132 -0.37 12.53 2.30
N ALA A 133 0.28 13.32 1.45
CA ALA A 133 -0.41 14.16 0.48
C ALA A 133 -1.06 13.37 -0.68
N ASN A 134 -0.69 12.09 -0.89
CA ASN A 134 -1.33 11.23 -1.89
C ASN A 134 -2.67 10.68 -1.36
N THR A 135 -3.60 11.59 -1.08
CA THR A 135 -4.91 11.26 -0.49
C THR A 135 -5.72 10.30 -1.35
N ALA A 136 -5.62 10.39 -2.67
CA ALA A 136 -6.31 9.47 -3.58
C ALA A 136 -5.87 8.02 -3.36
N SER A 137 -4.58 7.79 -3.12
CA SER A 137 -4.04 6.44 -2.92
C SER A 137 -4.48 5.84 -1.59
N TRP A 138 -4.18 6.48 -0.46
CA TRP A 138 -4.50 5.90 0.83
C TRP A 138 -6.01 5.84 1.12
N ARG A 139 -6.84 6.73 0.51
CA ARG A 139 -8.30 6.61 0.55
C ARG A 139 -8.81 5.33 -0.11
N ASN A 140 -8.26 4.95 -1.26
CA ASN A 140 -8.62 3.70 -1.91
C ASN A 140 -8.21 2.47 -1.06
N LEU A 141 -7.07 2.54 -0.36
CA LEU A 141 -6.63 1.48 0.54
C LEU A 141 -7.52 1.37 1.78
N LEU A 142 -7.88 2.50 2.40
CA LEU A 142 -8.87 2.52 3.49
C LEU A 142 -10.24 1.98 3.06
N ALA A 143 -10.71 2.37 1.86
CA ALA A 143 -11.96 1.87 1.32
C ALA A 143 -11.93 0.34 1.07
N ARG A 144 -10.74 -0.23 0.84
CA ARG A 144 -10.53 -1.69 0.74
C ARG A 144 -10.48 -2.37 2.12
N GLY A 145 -10.48 -1.62 3.21
CA GLY A 145 -10.43 -2.15 4.56
C GLY A 145 -9.04 -2.21 5.17
N MET A 146 -8.04 -1.56 4.56
CA MET A 146 -6.75 -1.38 5.23
C MET A 146 -6.88 -0.39 6.38
N THR A 147 -6.03 -0.54 7.37
CA THR A 147 -6.00 0.28 8.59
C THR A 147 -4.71 1.09 8.63
N ILE A 148 -4.80 2.39 8.91
CA ILE A 148 -3.62 3.24 9.15
C ILE A 148 -3.08 2.92 10.54
N VAL A 149 -1.83 2.48 10.61
CA VAL A 149 -1.17 2.04 11.85
C VAL A 149 0.12 2.79 12.15
N GLY A 150 0.59 3.61 11.24
CA GLY A 150 1.85 4.33 11.40
C GLY A 150 1.93 5.59 10.55
N LEU A 151 2.76 6.50 11.01
CA LEU A 151 3.21 7.68 10.27
C LEU A 151 4.71 7.83 10.54
N ARG A 152 5.50 7.91 9.50
CA ARG A 152 6.95 8.07 9.59
C ARG A 152 7.45 9.05 8.54
N LEU A 153 8.64 9.55 8.73
CA LEU A 153 9.37 10.24 7.67
C LEU A 153 10.15 9.20 6.84
N ASP A 154 9.94 9.22 5.54
CA ASP A 154 10.70 8.42 4.59
C ASP A 154 11.29 9.37 3.54
N PHE A 155 12.63 9.47 3.48
CA PHE A 155 13.36 10.47 2.66
C PHE A 155 12.90 11.92 2.88
N GLY A 156 12.56 12.28 4.13
CA GLY A 156 12.09 13.63 4.48
C GLY A 156 10.61 13.88 4.26
N TYR A 157 9.86 12.92 3.71
CA TYR A 157 8.42 13.06 3.46
C TYR A 157 7.58 12.26 4.44
N PRO A 158 6.42 12.78 4.89
CA PRO A 158 5.51 12.04 5.75
C PRO A 158 4.82 10.91 4.97
N VAL A 159 5.02 9.67 5.42
CA VAL A 159 4.45 8.45 4.84
C VAL A 159 3.53 7.76 5.83
N ILE A 160 2.28 7.58 5.44
CA ILE A 160 1.29 6.78 6.17
C ILE A 160 1.59 5.30 5.93
N GLY A 161 1.71 4.54 7.02
CA GLY A 161 1.76 3.09 6.99
C GLY A 161 0.36 2.49 7.16
N LEU A 162 -0.03 1.61 6.23
CA LEU A 162 -1.30 0.88 6.27
C LEU A 162 -1.06 -0.62 6.29
N ILE A 163 -1.95 -1.34 6.98
CA ILE A 163 -1.97 -2.81 6.98
C ILE A 163 -3.39 -3.34 6.78
N ALA A 164 -3.47 -4.57 6.28
CA ALA A 164 -4.65 -5.42 6.37
C ALA A 164 -4.20 -6.84 6.72
N SER A 165 -4.93 -7.49 7.60
CA SER A 165 -4.88 -8.94 7.76
C SER A 165 -5.69 -9.60 6.65
N LEU A 166 -5.19 -10.71 6.11
CA LEU A 166 -5.93 -11.55 5.15
C LEU A 166 -6.79 -12.63 5.88
N GLY A 167 -6.62 -12.73 7.19
CA GLY A 167 -7.49 -13.47 8.10
C GLY A 167 -8.45 -12.55 8.85
N GLU A 168 -8.41 -12.60 10.18
CA GLU A 168 -9.24 -11.76 11.04
C GLU A 168 -8.82 -10.28 10.96
N PRO A 169 -9.79 -9.35 10.87
CA PRO A 169 -9.50 -7.91 10.89
C PRO A 169 -8.77 -7.49 12.17
N LEU A 170 -8.02 -6.39 12.07
CA LEU A 170 -7.36 -5.81 13.24
C LEU A 170 -8.42 -5.45 14.31
N PRO A 171 -8.30 -5.96 15.53
CA PRO A 171 -9.29 -5.70 16.55
C PRO A 171 -9.22 -4.23 17.00
N VAL A 172 -10.36 -3.55 16.96
CA VAL A 172 -10.53 -2.19 17.44
C VAL A 172 -11.61 -2.13 18.53
N ARG A 173 -11.45 -1.24 19.51
CA ARG A 173 -12.46 -1.05 20.55
C ARG A 173 -13.61 -0.22 20.00
N GLU A 174 -14.81 -0.79 19.98
CA GLU A 174 -16.00 -0.08 19.49
C GLU A 174 -16.46 1.01 20.46
N THR A 175 -16.27 0.80 21.76
CA THR A 175 -16.77 1.67 22.84
C THR A 175 -15.78 2.74 23.32
N ALA A 176 -14.52 2.66 22.95
CA ALA A 176 -13.54 3.70 23.29
C ALA A 176 -13.66 4.83 22.26
N GLY A 177 -13.70 6.08 22.74
CA GLY A 177 -13.90 7.30 21.95
C GLY A 177 -13.21 7.25 20.57
N GLN A 178 -13.91 7.75 19.58
CA GLN A 178 -13.37 7.94 18.25
C GLN A 178 -12.95 9.40 18.06
N MET A 179 -11.98 9.62 17.17
CA MET A 179 -11.61 10.98 16.74
C MET A 179 -11.58 11.03 15.22
N THR A 180 -11.92 12.20 14.67
CA THR A 180 -11.74 12.46 13.24
C THR A 180 -10.55 13.39 13.04
N VAL A 181 -9.69 13.03 12.11
CA VAL A 181 -8.48 13.79 11.77
C VAL A 181 -8.56 14.23 10.32
N GLY A 182 -8.32 15.50 10.05
CA GLY A 182 -8.28 16.02 8.69
C GLY A 182 -7.22 15.30 7.83
N ALA A 183 -7.53 15.11 6.56
CA ALA A 183 -6.73 14.28 5.65
C ALA A 183 -5.21 14.63 5.61
N LEU A 184 -4.87 15.91 5.76
CA LEU A 184 -3.49 16.41 5.69
C LEU A 184 -2.96 16.91 7.04
N ASP A 185 -3.69 16.69 8.13
CA ASP A 185 -3.28 17.13 9.47
C ASP A 185 -2.24 16.17 10.07
N HIS A 186 -1.00 16.34 9.63
CA HIS A 186 0.14 15.52 10.06
C HIS A 186 0.24 15.40 11.59
N THR A 187 0.12 16.53 12.30
CA THR A 187 0.28 16.58 13.75
C THR A 187 -0.79 15.76 14.47
N ARG A 188 -2.04 15.85 14.03
CA ARG A 188 -3.13 15.06 14.61
C ARG A 188 -3.08 13.59 14.22
N HIS A 189 -2.64 13.25 13.00
CA HIS A 189 -2.36 11.85 12.64
C HIS A 189 -1.30 11.25 13.57
N GLU A 190 -0.18 11.96 13.75
CA GLU A 190 0.89 11.52 14.65
C GLU A 190 0.41 11.38 16.09
N PHE A 191 -0.33 12.36 16.61
CA PHE A 191 -0.93 12.30 17.94
C PHE A 191 -1.82 11.07 18.11
N ALA A 192 -2.76 10.83 17.19
CA ALA A 192 -3.65 9.69 17.26
C ALA A 192 -2.88 8.36 17.35
N LEU A 193 -1.91 8.17 16.45
CA LEU A 193 -1.11 6.94 16.37
C LEU A 193 -0.25 6.74 17.63
N LYS A 194 0.39 7.78 18.15
CA LYS A 194 1.18 7.73 19.40
C LYS A 194 0.33 7.36 20.63
N HIS A 195 -0.98 7.67 20.61
CA HIS A 195 -1.89 7.36 21.70
C HIS A 195 -2.67 6.03 21.50
N GLY A 196 -2.21 5.18 20.58
CA GLY A 196 -2.77 3.85 20.36
C GLY A 196 -4.07 3.83 19.56
N TYR A 197 -4.34 4.90 18.80
CA TYR A 197 -5.44 4.92 17.85
C TYR A 197 -4.94 4.46 16.48
N VAL A 198 -5.84 3.83 15.71
CA VAL A 198 -5.61 3.41 14.33
C VAL A 198 -6.68 3.98 13.42
N GLY A 199 -6.30 4.37 12.20
CA GLY A 199 -7.24 4.95 11.24
C GLY A 199 -8.00 3.85 10.51
N VAL A 200 -9.32 3.80 10.69
CA VAL A 200 -10.14 2.63 10.28
C VAL A 200 -11.05 2.89 9.08
N ARG A 201 -11.40 4.13 8.81
CA ARG A 201 -12.27 4.49 7.67
C ARG A 201 -12.23 5.97 7.37
N LEU A 202 -12.77 6.34 6.22
CA LEU A 202 -13.00 7.73 5.87
C LEU A 202 -14.20 8.31 6.65
N ALA A 203 -14.09 9.57 7.02
CA ALA A 203 -15.20 10.38 7.49
C ALA A 203 -15.92 11.02 6.29
N PRO A 204 -17.19 11.47 6.44
CA PRO A 204 -17.95 12.12 5.36
C PRO A 204 -17.27 13.38 4.80
N ASP A 205 -16.54 14.13 5.63
CA ASP A 205 -15.76 15.31 5.24
C ASP A 205 -14.43 14.98 4.54
N GLY A 206 -14.13 13.69 4.36
CA GLY A 206 -12.90 13.20 3.75
C GLY A 206 -11.71 13.09 4.69
N GLY A 207 -11.88 13.37 5.97
CA GLY A 207 -10.92 13.04 7.02
C GLY A 207 -10.84 11.54 7.30
N VAL A 208 -10.05 11.18 8.30
CA VAL A 208 -9.87 9.79 8.76
C VAL A 208 -10.50 9.62 10.14
N VAL A 209 -11.35 8.62 10.29
CA VAL A 209 -11.85 8.20 11.59
C VAL A 209 -10.84 7.27 12.25
N TYR A 210 -10.39 7.65 13.41
CA TYR A 210 -9.50 6.89 14.27
C TYR A 210 -10.28 6.25 15.41
N ARG A 211 -9.94 4.98 15.72
CA ARG A 211 -10.43 4.23 16.87
C ARG A 211 -9.26 3.65 17.66
N ARG A 212 -9.44 3.44 18.95
CA ARG A 212 -8.42 2.81 19.77
C ARG A 212 -8.24 1.36 19.36
N ALA A 213 -7.00 0.95 19.07
CA ALA A 213 -6.69 -0.45 18.87
C ALA A 213 -7.04 -1.23 20.15
N ALA A 214 -7.59 -2.42 20.03
CA ALA A 214 -7.70 -3.31 21.16
C ALA A 214 -6.26 -3.69 21.56
N SER A 215 -5.83 -3.29 22.75
CA SER A 215 -4.55 -3.76 23.28
C SER A 215 -4.66 -5.25 23.47
N ASP A 216 -3.79 -6.04 22.85
CA ASP A 216 -3.49 -7.36 23.38
C ASP A 216 -3.08 -7.16 24.83
N LYS A 217 -3.90 -7.65 25.76
CA LYS A 217 -3.45 -7.88 27.12
C LYS A 217 -2.48 -9.07 27.03
N ARG A 218 -1.20 -8.78 26.84
CA ARG A 218 -0.15 -9.69 27.27
C ARG A 218 0.22 -9.36 28.71
#